data_9137327f02423d2303202e8f9c2c31a4
#
_entry.id   9137327f02423d2303202e8f9c2c31a4
#
_cell.length_a   1.000
_cell.length_b   1.000
_cell.length_c   1.000
_cell.angle_alpha   90.00
_cell.angle_beta   90.00
_cell.angle_gamma   90.00
#
_symmetry.space_group_name_H-M   'P 1'
#
loop_
_entity.id
_entity.type
_entity.pdbx_description
1 polymer ?
#
loop_
_entity_poly.entity_id
_entity_poly.type
_entity_poly.pdbx_seq_one_letter_code
_entity_poly.pdbx_strand_id
1 'polypeptide(L)'
;MKIGGTCPLWNVHSTFDTPDRLLKQVIELSDGTRYFSIAQMVRRPVAPHPQAQPRFAIGLGCEIRHAARLIYAAGMDLEKAEGTPIGVNCRLCERENCSQRAEPPITRTLILDENTRRVSSFAFSNAREV
;
A
#
# COMPACT_ATOMS: atom_id res chain seq x y z
N MET A 1 4.68 -0.61 -20.76
CA MET A 1 3.51 0.05 -20.19
C MET A 1 3.80 0.36 -18.73
N LYS A 2 3.85 1.62 -18.35
CA LYS A 2 4.05 1.98 -16.95
C LYS A 2 2.74 1.83 -16.19
N ILE A 3 2.67 0.88 -15.28
CA ILE A 3 1.45 0.52 -14.56
C ILE A 3 1.24 1.43 -13.31
N GLY A 4 2.10 2.40 -13.10
CA GLY A 4 2.07 3.25 -11.91
C GLY A 4 2.86 2.66 -10.74
N GLY A 5 2.93 3.38 -9.63
CA GLY A 5 3.60 2.95 -8.41
C GLY A 5 2.75 1.99 -7.56
N THR A 6 3.34 1.52 -6.48
CA THR A 6 2.64 0.68 -5.49
C THR A 6 1.53 1.45 -4.76
N CYS A 7 0.58 0.72 -4.15
CA CYS A 7 -0.53 1.31 -3.42
C CYS A 7 -0.03 2.28 -2.32
N PRO A 8 -0.54 3.51 -2.26
CA PRO A 8 -0.10 4.50 -1.25
C PRO A 8 -0.39 4.11 0.20
N LEU A 9 -1.33 3.21 0.45
CA LEU A 9 -1.68 2.73 1.78
C LEU A 9 -0.71 1.67 2.32
N TRP A 10 0.19 1.19 1.49
CA TRP A 10 1.21 0.23 1.94
C TRP A 10 2.30 0.94 2.74
N ASN A 11 2.69 0.35 3.88
CA ASN A 11 3.61 0.95 4.84
C ASN A 11 5.02 1.27 4.29
N VAL A 12 5.41 0.71 3.16
CA VAL A 12 6.69 1.04 2.50
C VAL A 12 6.85 2.53 2.22
N HIS A 13 5.75 3.22 1.92
CA HIS A 13 5.78 4.67 1.67
C HIS A 13 6.02 5.49 2.94
N SER A 14 5.51 5.03 4.07
CA SER A 14 5.66 5.71 5.36
C SER A 14 7.07 5.60 5.95
N THR A 15 7.89 4.69 5.45
CA THR A 15 9.25 4.49 5.97
C THR A 15 10.15 5.71 5.77
N PHE A 16 9.90 6.51 4.75
CA PHE A 16 10.68 7.72 4.48
C PHE A 16 10.45 8.83 5.50
N ASP A 17 9.27 8.85 6.13
CA ASP A 17 8.90 9.81 7.18
C ASP A 17 9.43 9.39 8.56
N THR A 18 9.73 8.11 8.73
CA THR A 18 10.21 7.53 9.99
C THR A 18 11.48 6.72 9.74
N PRO A 19 12.59 7.38 9.37
CA PRO A 19 13.87 6.69 9.12
C PRO A 19 14.34 5.95 10.38
N ASP A 20 15.03 4.84 10.17
CA ASP A 20 15.58 3.99 11.23
C ASP A 20 14.53 3.28 12.10
N ARG A 21 13.27 3.27 11.66
CA ARG A 21 12.18 2.58 12.36
C ARG A 21 11.60 1.46 11.51
N LEU A 22 11.46 0.29 12.11
CA LEU A 22 10.74 -0.84 11.50
C LEU A 22 9.24 -0.62 11.63
N LEU A 23 8.54 -0.55 10.51
CA LEU A 23 7.09 -0.44 10.47
C LEU A 23 6.46 -1.81 10.24
N LYS A 24 5.35 -2.06 10.91
CA LYS A 24 4.58 -3.30 10.82
C LYS A 24 3.16 -2.99 10.37
N GLN A 25 2.62 -3.83 9.49
CA GLN A 25 1.26 -3.66 8.99
C GLN A 25 0.66 -5.02 8.62
N VAL A 26 -0.62 -5.19 8.91
CA VAL A 26 -1.43 -6.24 8.30
C VAL A 26 -2.15 -5.62 7.11
N ILE A 27 -1.97 -6.21 5.96
CA ILE A 27 -2.57 -5.75 4.70
C ILE A 27 -3.56 -6.79 4.19
N GLU A 28 -4.60 -6.32 3.51
CA GLU A 28 -5.63 -7.15 2.90
C GLU A 28 -5.77 -6.82 1.43
N LEU A 29 -5.61 -7.81 0.59
CA LEU A 29 -5.82 -7.68 -0.84
C LEU A 29 -7.31 -7.79 -1.20
N SER A 30 -7.66 -7.45 -2.43
CA SER A 30 -9.05 -7.44 -2.91
C SER A 30 -9.72 -8.82 -2.92
N ASP A 31 -8.96 -9.90 -2.91
CA ASP A 31 -9.45 -11.28 -2.78
C ASP A 31 -9.71 -11.72 -1.33
N GLY A 32 -9.47 -10.84 -0.36
CA GLY A 32 -9.60 -11.12 1.06
C GLY A 32 -8.35 -11.74 1.71
N THR A 33 -7.31 -12.05 0.95
CA THR A 33 -6.07 -12.60 1.49
C THR A 33 -5.34 -11.54 2.32
N ARG A 34 -4.94 -11.93 3.54
CA ARG A 34 -4.20 -11.04 4.44
C ARG A 34 -2.73 -11.42 4.51
N TYR A 35 -1.89 -10.42 4.61
CA TYR A 35 -0.45 -10.55 4.75
C TYR A 35 0.03 -9.73 5.93
N PHE A 36 1.06 -10.24 6.60
CA PHE A 36 1.83 -9.47 7.55
C PHE A 36 3.03 -8.87 6.83
N SER A 37 3.17 -7.55 6.91
CA SER A 37 4.22 -6.81 6.20
C SER A 37 5.05 -6.01 7.18
N ILE A 38 6.36 -6.07 7.01
CA ILE A 38 7.32 -5.19 7.68
C ILE A 38 8.02 -4.34 6.63
N ALA A 39 8.32 -3.12 6.98
CA ALA A 39 9.04 -2.20 6.09
C ALA A 39 10.01 -1.32 6.86
N GLN A 40 11.14 -1.03 6.24
CA GLN A 40 12.16 -0.15 6.79
C GLN A 40 12.89 0.59 5.68
N MET A 41 13.22 1.85 5.93
CA MET A 41 14.09 2.60 5.03
C MET A 41 15.55 2.19 5.25
N VAL A 42 16.27 1.96 4.17
CA VAL A 42 17.71 1.68 4.18
C VAL A 42 18.44 2.76 3.41
N ARG A 43 19.55 3.20 3.96
CA ARG A 43 20.49 4.09 3.29
C ARG A 43 21.70 3.29 2.81
N ARG A 44 22.17 3.55 1.60
CA ARG A 44 23.47 3.05 1.19
C ARG A 44 24.54 3.76 2.02
N PRO A 45 25.46 3.04 2.67
CA PRO A 45 26.61 3.67 3.28
C PRO A 45 27.50 4.25 2.16
N VAL A 46 27.73 5.56 2.26
CA VAL A 46 28.80 6.32 1.62
C VAL A 46 28.76 6.43 0.08
N ALA A 47 28.18 7.52 -0.38
CA ALA A 47 28.76 8.22 -1.53
C ALA A 47 29.68 9.34 -0.99
N PRO A 48 30.86 9.59 -1.59
CA PRO A 48 31.77 10.66 -1.14
C PRO A 48 31.23 12.08 -1.35
N HIS A 49 30.04 12.23 -1.89
CA HIS A 49 29.36 13.51 -2.09
C HIS A 49 28.06 13.58 -1.28
N PRO A 50 27.83 14.69 -0.54
CA PRO A 50 26.63 14.87 0.27
C PRO A 50 25.35 15.07 -0.57
N GLN A 51 25.45 15.11 -1.89
CA GLN A 51 24.31 15.29 -2.77
C GLN A 51 23.71 13.94 -3.12
N ALA A 52 22.40 13.81 -2.82
CA ALA A 52 21.53 12.73 -3.24
C ALA A 52 22.01 11.30 -2.88
N GLN A 53 22.16 11.01 -1.59
CA GLN A 53 22.28 9.62 -1.15
C GLN A 53 20.96 8.89 -1.46
N PRO A 54 20.99 7.81 -2.27
CA PRO A 54 19.79 7.06 -2.56
C PRO A 54 19.24 6.40 -1.29
N ARG A 55 17.94 6.60 -1.05
CA ARG A 55 17.20 5.97 0.04
C ARG A 55 16.26 4.92 -0.54
N PHE A 56 16.21 3.77 0.09
CA PHE A 56 15.36 2.67 -0.34
C PHE A 56 14.43 2.26 0.78
N ALA A 57 13.16 2.04 0.46
CA ALA A 57 12.25 1.35 1.34
C ALA A 57 12.26 -0.14 0.98
N ILE A 58 12.57 -0.98 1.94
CA ILE A 58 12.51 -2.43 1.78
C ILE A 58 11.31 -2.93 2.55
N GLY A 59 10.40 -3.61 1.85
CA GLY A 59 9.25 -4.28 2.43
C GLY A 59 9.39 -5.79 2.27
N LEU A 60 9.10 -6.50 3.35
CA LEU A 60 9.01 -7.96 3.38
C LEU A 60 7.66 -8.37 3.92
N GLY A 61 7.06 -9.38 3.34
CA GLY A 61 5.76 -9.84 3.79
C GLY A 61 5.59 -11.34 3.66
N CYS A 62 4.68 -11.88 4.45
CA CYS A 62 4.24 -13.26 4.35
C CYS A 62 2.73 -13.35 4.56
N GLU A 63 2.12 -14.42 4.09
CA GLU A 63 0.72 -14.70 4.40
C GLU A 63 0.51 -14.74 5.92
N ILE A 64 -0.63 -14.26 6.37
CA ILE A 64 -0.93 -14.11 7.80
C ILE A 64 -0.80 -15.42 8.59
N ARG A 65 -1.10 -16.55 7.96
CA ARG A 65 -0.99 -17.90 8.57
C ARG A 65 0.44 -18.26 9.01
N HIS A 66 1.45 -17.64 8.40
CA HIS A 66 2.86 -17.88 8.71
C HIS A 66 3.43 -16.84 9.67
N ALA A 67 2.73 -15.74 9.88
CA ALA A 67 3.23 -14.61 10.66
C ALA A 67 3.44 -14.93 12.13
N ALA A 68 2.69 -15.88 12.69
CA ALA A 68 2.84 -16.31 14.09
C ALA A 68 4.24 -16.86 14.42
N ARG A 69 4.98 -17.32 13.42
CA ARG A 69 6.35 -17.82 13.55
C ARG A 69 7.41 -16.71 13.56
N LEU A 70 7.01 -15.48 13.27
CA LEU A 70 7.92 -14.34 13.19
C LEU A 70 7.99 -13.62 14.53
N ILE A 71 9.19 -13.29 14.97
CA ILE A 71 9.40 -12.49 16.18
C ILE A 71 8.78 -11.10 16.06
N TYR A 72 8.68 -10.56 14.83
CA TYR A 72 8.08 -9.26 14.56
C TYR A 72 6.58 -9.20 14.83
N ALA A 73 5.90 -10.34 14.83
CA ALA A 73 4.48 -10.46 15.13
C ALA A 73 4.21 -10.72 16.63
N ALA A 74 5.23 -10.78 17.46
CA ALA A 74 5.08 -11.02 18.90
C ALA A 74 4.20 -9.96 19.55
N GLY A 75 3.22 -10.40 20.34
CA GLY A 75 2.27 -9.52 21.01
C GLY A 75 1.10 -9.04 20.13
N MET A 76 1.04 -9.40 18.86
CA MET A 76 -0.07 -9.10 17.96
C MET A 76 -1.07 -10.25 17.91
N ASP A 77 -2.37 -9.92 18.01
CA ASP A 77 -3.43 -10.89 17.74
C ASP A 77 -3.72 -10.88 16.22
N LEU A 78 -3.07 -11.80 15.51
CA LEU A 78 -3.16 -11.90 14.06
C LEU A 78 -4.52 -12.36 13.56
N GLU A 79 -5.29 -13.07 14.39
CA GLU A 79 -6.64 -13.52 14.02
C GLU A 79 -7.64 -12.37 14.01
N LYS A 80 -7.47 -11.42 14.93
CA LYS A 80 -8.35 -10.25 15.08
C LYS A 80 -7.84 -9.00 14.39
N ALA A 81 -6.58 -9.01 13.93
CA ALA A 81 -6.00 -7.84 13.27
C ALA A 81 -6.74 -7.52 12.00
N GLU A 82 -7.29 -6.32 11.92
CA GLU A 82 -7.88 -5.80 10.70
C GLU A 82 -6.78 -5.49 9.69
N GLY A 83 -6.94 -6.00 8.47
CA GLY A 83 -6.05 -5.70 7.38
C GLY A 83 -6.34 -4.33 6.79
N THR A 84 -5.28 -3.53 6.56
CA THR A 84 -5.40 -2.33 5.76
C THR A 84 -5.71 -2.72 4.31
N PRO A 85 -6.84 -2.27 3.73
CA PRO A 85 -7.20 -2.64 2.37
C PRO A 85 -6.26 -1.96 1.38
N ILE A 86 -5.50 -2.76 0.65
CA ILE A 86 -4.59 -2.29 -0.40
C ILE A 86 -4.90 -2.94 -1.75
N GLY A 87 -4.39 -2.33 -2.80
CA GLY A 87 -4.30 -2.92 -4.14
C GLY A 87 -2.85 -3.06 -4.57
N VAL A 88 -2.62 -3.64 -5.73
CA VAL A 88 -1.28 -3.71 -6.32
C VAL A 88 -0.81 -2.32 -6.71
N ASN A 89 -1.67 -1.59 -7.43
CA ASN A 89 -1.52 -0.17 -7.71
C ASN A 89 -2.90 0.43 -8.02
N CYS A 90 -3.00 1.76 -8.03
CA CYS A 90 -4.30 2.43 -8.20
C CYS A 90 -4.97 2.15 -9.54
N ARG A 91 -4.23 1.97 -10.60
CA ARG A 91 -4.78 1.71 -11.94
C ARG A 91 -5.45 0.35 -12.08
N LEU A 92 -4.99 -0.64 -11.33
CA LEU A 92 -5.55 -2.00 -11.31
C LEU A 92 -6.50 -2.23 -10.13
N CYS A 93 -6.55 -1.31 -9.18
CA CYS A 93 -7.36 -1.40 -7.98
C CYS A 93 -8.77 -0.86 -8.25
N GLU A 94 -9.78 -1.68 -8.02
CA GLU A 94 -11.19 -1.32 -8.18
C GLU A 94 -11.87 -0.97 -6.84
N ARG A 95 -11.11 -0.79 -5.75
CA ARG A 95 -11.69 -0.41 -4.46
C ARG A 95 -12.34 0.96 -4.53
N GLU A 96 -13.57 1.03 -4.05
CA GLU A 96 -14.34 2.27 -3.94
C GLU A 96 -13.99 3.04 -2.66
N ASN A 97 -14.22 4.35 -2.67
CA ASN A 97 -14.07 5.22 -1.50
C ASN A 97 -12.67 5.23 -0.86
N CYS A 98 -11.63 4.99 -1.64
CA CYS A 98 -10.26 5.09 -1.14
C CYS A 98 -9.81 6.55 -1.10
N SER A 99 -9.53 7.07 0.09
CA SER A 99 -9.06 8.45 0.29
C SER A 99 -7.66 8.71 -0.26
N GLN A 100 -6.87 7.67 -0.47
CA GLN A 100 -5.50 7.75 -0.95
C GLN A 100 -5.35 7.38 -2.43
N ARG A 101 -6.44 7.23 -3.15
CA ARG A 101 -6.39 6.92 -4.57
C ARG A 101 -5.71 8.03 -5.36
N ALA A 102 -4.62 7.67 -6.02
CA ALA A 102 -3.82 8.58 -6.82
C ALA A 102 -4.21 8.59 -8.31
N GLU A 103 -4.78 7.51 -8.82
CA GLU A 103 -5.12 7.34 -10.23
C GLU A 103 -6.44 6.55 -10.36
N PRO A 104 -7.26 6.85 -11.40
CA PRO A 104 -8.46 6.09 -11.66
C PRO A 104 -8.13 4.66 -12.16
N PRO A 105 -9.00 3.67 -11.89
CA PRO A 105 -8.80 2.32 -12.42
C PRO A 105 -8.97 2.30 -13.93
N ILE A 106 -8.10 1.60 -14.64
CA ILE A 106 -8.17 1.46 -16.10
C ILE A 106 -9.29 0.51 -16.55
N THR A 107 -9.81 -0.29 -15.62
CA THR A 107 -10.85 -1.29 -15.86
C THR A 107 -12.27 -0.76 -15.72
N ARG A 108 -12.43 0.49 -15.31
CA ARG A 108 -13.72 1.14 -15.03
C ARG A 108 -13.82 2.49 -15.72
N THR A 109 -15.04 2.88 -16.05
CA THR A 109 -15.31 4.21 -16.61
C THR A 109 -15.27 5.26 -15.50
N LEU A 110 -14.46 6.30 -15.71
CA LEU A 110 -14.40 7.45 -14.81
C LEU A 110 -15.70 8.26 -14.90
N ILE A 111 -16.26 8.59 -13.74
CA ILE A 111 -17.43 9.47 -13.62
C ILE A 111 -16.95 10.85 -13.17
N LEU A 112 -17.20 11.85 -14.00
CA LEU A 112 -16.92 13.25 -13.68
C LEU A 112 -18.18 13.91 -13.14
N ASP A 113 -18.16 14.30 -11.86
CA ASP A 113 -19.22 15.03 -11.20
C ASP A 113 -18.62 16.16 -10.36
N GLU A 114 -18.73 17.38 -10.86
CA GLU A 114 -18.16 18.58 -10.23
C GLU A 114 -18.90 19.01 -8.96
N ASN A 115 -20.12 18.51 -8.75
CA ASN A 115 -20.99 18.94 -7.64
C ASN A 115 -20.94 18.01 -6.43
N THR A 116 -20.28 16.85 -6.54
CA THR A 116 -20.25 15.86 -5.46
C THR A 116 -18.86 15.77 -4.84
N ARG A 117 -18.77 15.98 -3.53
CA ARG A 117 -17.56 15.70 -2.77
C ARG A 117 -17.58 14.24 -2.32
N ARG A 118 -16.48 13.55 -2.52
CA ARG A 118 -16.31 12.13 -2.18
C ARG A 118 -15.06 11.89 -1.34
N VAL A 119 -15.04 10.77 -0.63
CA VAL A 119 -13.85 10.30 0.10
C VAL A 119 -12.72 9.99 -0.87
N SER A 120 -13.04 9.35 -1.99
CA SER A 120 -12.09 9.13 -3.09
C SER A 120 -12.08 10.33 -4.05
N SER A 121 -10.90 10.71 -4.53
CA SER A 121 -10.73 11.76 -5.54
C SER A 121 -11.32 11.39 -6.90
N PHE A 122 -11.56 10.10 -7.14
CA PHE A 122 -12.07 9.57 -8.40
C PHE A 122 -13.32 8.75 -8.19
N ALA A 123 -14.35 9.02 -8.97
CA ALA A 123 -15.53 8.18 -9.08
C ALA A 123 -15.47 7.38 -10.37
N PHE A 124 -15.91 6.13 -10.34
CA PHE A 124 -15.95 5.25 -11.49
C PHE A 124 -17.17 4.33 -11.45
N SER A 125 -17.53 3.76 -12.60
CA SER A 125 -18.69 2.89 -12.73
C SER A 125 -18.54 1.59 -11.91
N ASN A 126 -19.64 1.08 -11.37
CA ASN A 126 -19.65 -0.17 -10.60
C ASN A 126 -19.64 -1.43 -11.49
N ALA A 127 -19.91 -1.27 -12.79
CA ALA A 127 -19.89 -2.36 -13.74
C ALA A 127 -18.59 -2.38 -14.52
N ARG A 128 -18.02 -3.56 -14.73
CA ARG A 128 -16.91 -3.73 -15.66
C ARG A 128 -17.42 -3.49 -17.08
N GLU A 129 -16.71 -2.69 -17.83
CA GLU A 129 -16.92 -2.63 -19.27
C GLU A 129 -16.41 -3.94 -19.89
N VAL A 130 -17.29 -4.56 -20.62
CA VAL A 130 -16.98 -5.78 -21.36
C VAL A 130 -16.39 -5.42 -22.72
#